data_7e78821b310ecba2019a5cd8d460059d
#
_entry.id   7e78821b310ecba2019a5cd8d460059d
#
_cell.length_a   1.000
_cell.length_b   1.000
_cell.length_c   1.000
_cell.angle_alpha   90.00
_cell.angle_beta   90.00
_cell.angle_gamma   90.00
#
_symmetry.space_group_name_H-M   'P 1'
#
loop_
_entity.id
_entity.type
_entity.pdbx_description
1 polymer ?
#
loop_
_entity_poly.entity_id
_entity_poly.type
_entity_poly.pdbx_seq_one_letter_code
_entity_poly.pdbx_strand_id
1 'polypeptide(L)'
;MARESCFVLDCSLYTNSIVQLIQAFHQIGWSCFGDRKAFLPLHDDDNFDWQTLPITDEELLSLIAEKQACGELCGVILCHQHSDAGVSLLARNTKEVQLNTGINRKTVCGDFTDASWYIENIAAKLEEIGCTVQSMEYSEIIG
;
A
#
# COMPACT_ATOMS: atom_id res chain seq x y z
N MET A 1 -13.47 21.29 1.78
CA MET A 1 -12.10 20.76 1.78
C MET A 1 -12.12 19.26 1.94
N ALA A 2 -11.29 18.59 1.18
CA ALA A 2 -11.23 17.13 1.23
C ALA A 2 -10.50 16.66 2.49
N ARG A 3 -10.88 15.49 3.00
CA ARG A 3 -10.13 14.81 4.07
C ARG A 3 -9.14 13.84 3.46
N GLU A 4 -8.02 13.70 4.12
CA GLU A 4 -7.00 12.73 3.76
C GLU A 4 -6.77 11.81 4.94
N SER A 5 -6.63 10.52 4.68
CA SER A 5 -6.35 9.55 5.74
C SER A 5 -5.22 8.62 5.37
N CYS A 6 -4.55 8.14 6.38
CA CYS A 6 -3.37 7.31 6.25
C CYS A 6 -3.33 6.28 7.37
N PHE A 7 -2.94 5.05 7.02
CA PHE A 7 -2.62 3.99 7.97
C PHE A 7 -1.13 3.72 7.88
N VAL A 8 -0.47 3.54 9.02
CA VAL A 8 0.93 3.12 9.07
C VAL A 8 0.99 1.79 9.79
N LEU A 9 1.47 0.76 9.09
CA LEU A 9 1.52 -0.60 9.59
C LEU A 9 2.96 -1.03 9.84
N ASP A 10 3.16 -1.81 10.90
CA ASP A 10 4.41 -2.55 11.13
C ASP A 10 4.15 -4.03 10.85
N CYS A 11 4.70 -4.53 9.75
CA CYS A 11 4.58 -5.94 9.33
C CYS A 11 5.92 -6.67 9.43
N SER A 12 6.90 -6.12 10.16
CA SER A 12 8.27 -6.64 10.19
C SER A 12 8.41 -8.01 10.88
N LEU A 13 7.43 -8.41 11.70
CA LEU A 13 7.40 -9.76 12.26
C LEU A 13 7.11 -10.81 11.20
N TYR A 14 6.40 -10.45 10.16
CA TYR A 14 6.08 -11.38 9.07
C TYR A 14 7.23 -11.47 8.07
N THR A 15 7.77 -10.35 7.62
CA THR A 15 8.83 -10.32 6.61
C THR A 15 9.61 -9.02 6.65
N ASN A 16 10.86 -9.08 6.21
CA ASN A 16 11.68 -7.88 5.97
C ASN A 16 11.62 -7.44 4.51
N SER A 17 10.93 -8.18 3.65
CA SER A 17 10.88 -7.94 2.21
C SER A 17 9.59 -7.22 1.82
N ILE A 18 9.72 -6.05 1.20
CA ILE A 18 8.57 -5.31 0.67
C ILE A 18 7.89 -6.11 -0.44
N VAL A 19 8.66 -6.85 -1.25
CA VAL A 19 8.10 -7.73 -2.29
C VAL A 19 7.18 -8.77 -1.67
N GLN A 20 7.61 -9.45 -0.60
CA GLN A 20 6.78 -10.44 0.08
C GLN A 20 5.54 -9.81 0.70
N LEU A 21 5.67 -8.59 1.20
CA LEU A 21 4.53 -7.87 1.75
C LEU A 21 3.51 -7.53 0.65
N ILE A 22 3.96 -7.06 -0.51
CA ILE A 22 3.07 -6.79 -1.66
C ILE A 22 2.37 -8.09 -2.09
N GLN A 23 3.08 -9.21 -2.10
CA GLN A 23 2.48 -10.51 -2.40
C GLN A 23 1.41 -10.90 -1.39
N ALA A 24 1.62 -10.58 -0.11
CA ALA A 24 0.60 -10.79 0.92
C ALA A 24 -0.64 -9.94 0.67
N PHE A 25 -0.48 -8.68 0.26
CA PHE A 25 -1.60 -7.83 -0.14
C PHE A 25 -2.37 -8.43 -1.32
N HIS A 26 -1.67 -9.01 -2.29
CA HIS A 26 -2.34 -9.70 -3.41
C HIS A 26 -3.21 -10.85 -2.91
N GLN A 27 -2.71 -11.62 -1.95
CA GLN A 27 -3.47 -12.75 -1.42
C GLN A 27 -4.78 -12.34 -0.77
N ILE A 28 -4.84 -11.15 -0.21
CA ILE A 28 -6.05 -10.63 0.45
C ILE A 28 -6.92 -9.77 -0.46
N GLY A 29 -6.59 -9.71 -1.75
CA GLY A 29 -7.44 -9.03 -2.73
C GLY A 29 -7.05 -7.61 -3.09
N TRP A 30 -5.86 -7.15 -2.71
CA TRP A 30 -5.34 -5.83 -3.08
C TRP A 30 -4.21 -6.04 -4.11
N SER A 31 -4.46 -5.61 -5.35
CA SER A 31 -3.58 -5.94 -6.46
C SER A 31 -2.99 -4.69 -7.11
N CYS A 32 -1.68 -4.75 -7.39
CA CYS A 32 -1.03 -3.79 -8.28
C CYS A 32 -0.92 -4.33 -9.71
N PHE A 33 -1.52 -5.47 -9.97
CA PHE A 33 -1.47 -6.12 -11.27
C PHE A 33 -2.58 -5.61 -12.18
N GLY A 34 -2.31 -5.60 -13.46
CA GLY A 34 -3.21 -5.10 -14.49
C GLY A 34 -2.40 -4.71 -15.71
N ASP A 35 -3.05 -4.13 -16.71
CA ASP A 35 -2.37 -3.73 -17.95
C ASP A 35 -1.37 -2.59 -17.72
N ARG A 36 -1.70 -1.68 -16.82
CA ARG A 36 -0.84 -0.55 -16.47
C ARG A 36 -0.70 -0.50 -14.96
N LYS A 37 0.56 -0.43 -14.49
CA LYS A 37 0.88 -0.39 -13.07
C LYS A 37 1.38 1.01 -12.69
N ALA A 38 0.93 1.53 -11.57
CA ALA A 38 1.40 2.80 -11.04
C ALA A 38 2.41 2.54 -9.92
N PHE A 39 3.58 3.14 -10.02
CA PHE A 39 4.69 2.89 -9.10
C PHE A 39 5.69 4.05 -9.11
N LEU A 40 6.55 4.10 -8.10
CA LEU A 40 7.68 5.02 -8.07
C LEU A 40 8.88 4.35 -8.74
N PRO A 41 9.52 5.02 -9.72
CA PRO A 41 10.64 4.42 -10.47
C PRO A 41 11.93 4.35 -9.66
N LEU A 42 12.92 3.61 -10.18
CA LEU A 42 14.28 3.60 -9.63
C LEU A 42 14.86 5.01 -9.62
N HIS A 43 15.66 5.29 -8.59
CA HIS A 43 16.38 6.56 -8.43
C HIS A 43 15.46 7.78 -8.37
N ASP A 44 14.28 7.57 -7.75
CA ASP A 44 13.29 8.64 -7.59
C ASP A 44 13.73 9.73 -6.61
N ASP A 45 14.62 9.43 -5.68
CA ASP A 45 15.13 10.35 -4.64
C ASP A 45 14.02 11.09 -3.89
N ASP A 46 12.92 10.39 -3.60
CA ASP A 46 11.74 10.91 -2.89
C ASP A 46 11.03 12.06 -3.61
N ASN A 47 11.20 12.16 -4.92
CA ASN A 47 10.51 13.18 -5.72
C ASN A 47 9.04 12.83 -5.95
N PHE A 48 8.61 11.62 -5.60
CA PHE A 48 7.24 11.13 -5.81
C PHE A 48 6.82 11.24 -7.29
N ASP A 49 7.73 10.86 -8.17
CA ASP A 49 7.54 10.93 -9.62
C ASP A 49 6.81 9.68 -10.13
N TRP A 50 5.55 9.54 -9.73
CA TRP A 50 4.72 8.39 -10.06
C TRP A 50 4.67 8.13 -11.56
N GLN A 51 4.93 6.88 -11.94
CA GLN A 51 4.86 6.41 -13.32
C GLN A 51 3.71 5.43 -13.48
N THR A 52 3.08 5.43 -14.65
CA THR A 52 2.06 4.43 -14.99
C THR A 52 2.48 3.79 -16.30
N LEU A 53 2.96 2.57 -16.22
CA LEU A 53 3.57 1.86 -17.36
C LEU A 53 3.04 0.43 -17.47
N PRO A 54 3.00 -0.12 -18.70
CA PRO A 54 2.57 -1.51 -18.93
C PRO A 54 3.72 -2.50 -18.70
N ILE A 55 4.28 -2.53 -17.48
CA ILE A 55 5.33 -3.49 -17.11
C ILE A 55 4.71 -4.77 -16.58
N THR A 56 5.49 -5.87 -16.62
CA THR A 56 5.03 -7.15 -16.08
C THR A 56 5.06 -7.14 -14.57
N ASP A 57 4.34 -8.08 -13.95
CA ASP A 57 4.36 -8.27 -12.50
C ASP A 57 5.78 -8.56 -12.01
N GLU A 58 6.51 -9.42 -12.74
CA GLU A 58 7.89 -9.77 -12.40
C GLU A 58 8.82 -8.56 -12.47
N GLU A 59 8.67 -7.75 -13.51
CA GLU A 59 9.46 -6.51 -13.66
C GLU A 59 9.20 -5.56 -12.51
N LEU A 60 7.93 -5.39 -12.11
CA LEU A 60 7.58 -4.53 -10.98
C LEU A 60 8.19 -5.05 -9.68
N LEU A 61 8.06 -6.34 -9.39
CA LEU A 61 8.60 -6.92 -8.16
C LEU A 61 10.13 -6.85 -8.14
N SER A 62 10.78 -7.05 -9.28
CA SER A 62 12.24 -6.89 -9.37
C SER A 62 12.68 -5.45 -9.10
N LEU A 63 11.93 -4.48 -9.62
CA LEU A 63 12.19 -3.07 -9.37
C LEU A 63 12.04 -2.72 -7.89
N ILE A 64 10.99 -3.23 -7.25
CA ILE A 64 10.74 -3.00 -5.82
C ILE A 64 11.88 -3.59 -4.99
N ALA A 65 12.33 -4.82 -5.31
CA ALA A 65 13.43 -5.47 -4.60
C ALA A 65 14.72 -4.64 -4.72
N GLU A 66 15.02 -4.13 -5.91
CA GLU A 66 16.20 -3.30 -6.14
C GLU A 66 16.11 -1.98 -5.38
N LYS A 67 14.97 -1.32 -5.40
CA LYS A 67 14.77 -0.07 -4.64
C LYS A 67 14.96 -0.30 -3.15
N GLN A 68 14.41 -1.37 -2.60
CA GLN A 68 14.58 -1.68 -1.19
C GLN A 68 16.06 -1.93 -0.85
N ALA A 69 16.76 -2.68 -1.70
CA ALA A 69 18.18 -2.96 -1.50
C ALA A 69 19.03 -1.68 -1.50
N CYS A 70 18.62 -0.66 -2.25
CA CYS A 70 19.30 0.64 -2.33
C CYS A 70 18.80 1.64 -1.27
N GLY A 71 17.88 1.26 -0.39
CA GLY A 71 17.32 2.15 0.62
C GLY A 71 16.36 3.20 0.07
N GLU A 72 15.86 3.00 -1.15
CA GLU A 72 14.93 3.93 -1.79
C GLU A 72 13.49 3.72 -1.34
N LEU A 73 12.69 4.77 -1.41
CA LEU A 73 11.26 4.68 -1.13
C LEU A 73 10.56 3.87 -2.22
N CYS A 74 9.93 2.77 -1.82
CA CYS A 74 9.09 1.97 -2.71
C CYS A 74 7.67 2.52 -2.69
N GLY A 75 7.03 2.62 -3.84
CA GLY A 75 5.65 3.04 -3.95
C GLY A 75 4.91 2.30 -5.02
N VAL A 76 3.72 1.80 -4.71
CA VAL A 76 2.82 1.16 -5.66
C VAL A 76 1.38 1.54 -5.33
N ILE A 77 0.53 1.55 -6.35
CA ILE A 77 -0.92 1.69 -6.16
C ILE A 77 -1.51 0.29 -6.11
N LEU A 78 -2.28 0.01 -5.06
CA LEU A 78 -2.99 -1.26 -4.89
C LEU A 78 -4.49 -0.99 -5.00
N CYS A 79 -5.17 -1.81 -5.80
CA CYS A 79 -6.61 -1.70 -6.01
C CYS A 79 -7.31 -2.90 -5.40
N HIS A 80 -8.43 -2.65 -4.69
CA HIS A 80 -9.22 -3.70 -4.07
C HIS A 80 -10.06 -4.42 -5.13
N GLN A 81 -10.02 -5.77 -5.13
CA GLN A 81 -10.67 -6.57 -6.16
C GLN A 81 -12.19 -6.54 -6.11
N HIS A 82 -12.76 -6.32 -4.92
CA HIS A 82 -14.19 -6.42 -4.68
C HIS A 82 -14.86 -5.06 -4.49
N SER A 83 -14.14 -3.98 -4.73
CA SER A 83 -14.66 -2.62 -4.65
C SER A 83 -13.86 -1.71 -5.57
N ASP A 84 -14.18 -0.42 -5.59
CA ASP A 84 -13.43 0.56 -6.37
C ASP A 84 -12.33 1.25 -5.54
N ALA A 85 -12.16 0.86 -4.27
CA ALA A 85 -11.18 1.47 -3.40
C ALA A 85 -9.74 1.12 -3.81
N GLY A 86 -8.84 2.07 -3.63
CA GLY A 86 -7.42 1.87 -3.83
C GLY A 86 -6.62 2.55 -2.75
N VAL A 87 -5.38 2.10 -2.57
CA VAL A 87 -4.44 2.73 -1.65
C VAL A 87 -3.10 2.90 -2.33
N SER A 88 -2.37 3.96 -1.93
CA SER A 88 -0.95 4.09 -2.27
C SER A 88 -0.15 3.48 -1.14
N LEU A 89 0.66 2.47 -1.45
CA LEU A 89 1.58 1.88 -0.48
C LEU A 89 2.94 2.54 -0.66
N LEU A 90 3.46 3.14 0.41
CA LEU A 90 4.77 3.77 0.45
C LEU A 90 5.58 3.15 1.57
N ALA A 91 6.78 2.66 1.27
CA ALA A 91 7.62 2.02 2.27
C ALA A 91 9.09 1.98 1.86
N ARG A 92 9.99 2.16 2.83
CA ARG A 92 11.42 1.85 2.66
C ARG A 92 11.76 0.51 3.30
N ASN A 93 10.91 0.08 4.23
CA ASN A 93 11.06 -1.18 4.96
C ASN A 93 9.67 -1.65 5.38
N THR A 94 9.59 -2.76 6.10
CA THR A 94 8.31 -3.33 6.53
C THR A 94 7.88 -2.91 7.93
N LYS A 95 8.64 -2.04 8.59
CA LYS A 95 8.28 -1.50 9.91
C LYS A 95 7.38 -0.27 9.80
N GLU A 96 7.52 0.51 8.73
CA GLU A 96 6.71 1.70 8.47
C GLU A 96 6.14 1.61 7.07
N VAL A 97 5.01 0.94 6.94
CA VAL A 97 4.30 0.79 5.68
C VAL A 97 3.14 1.76 5.69
N GLN A 98 3.23 2.80 4.88
CA GLN A 98 2.22 3.84 4.80
C GLN A 98 1.22 3.51 3.71
N LEU A 99 -0.06 3.52 4.08
CA LEU A 99 -1.18 3.31 3.15
C LEU A 99 -2.02 4.57 3.11
N ASN A 100 -2.02 5.27 1.99
CA ASN A 100 -2.85 6.45 1.78
C ASN A 100 -4.13 6.03 1.07
N THR A 101 -5.27 6.50 1.56
CA THR A 101 -6.60 6.02 1.15
C THR A 101 -7.25 6.87 0.07
N GLY A 102 -6.50 7.70 -0.64
CA GLY A 102 -7.04 8.73 -1.53
C GLY A 102 -7.81 8.25 -2.76
N ILE A 103 -7.79 6.96 -3.09
CA ILE A 103 -8.46 6.44 -4.29
C ILE A 103 -9.81 5.87 -3.90
N ASN A 104 -10.90 6.56 -4.28
CA ASN A 104 -12.28 6.17 -3.97
C ASN A 104 -12.43 5.81 -2.49
N ARG A 105 -11.98 6.71 -1.64
CA ARG A 105 -11.91 6.51 -0.19
C ARG A 105 -13.28 6.12 0.37
N LYS A 106 -13.31 5.03 1.17
CA LYS A 106 -14.52 4.60 1.85
C LYS A 106 -14.83 5.55 2.99
N THR A 107 -16.05 6.04 3.05
CA THR A 107 -16.45 7.06 4.02
C THR A 107 -17.63 6.62 4.86
N VAL A 108 -17.75 7.21 6.03
CA VAL A 108 -18.84 7.01 6.99
C VAL A 108 -19.13 8.35 7.65
N CYS A 109 -20.39 8.57 8.05
CA CYS A 109 -20.80 9.81 8.72
C CYS A 109 -20.38 11.07 7.94
N GLY A 110 -20.75 11.12 6.66
CA GLY A 110 -20.39 12.21 5.77
C GLY A 110 -19.06 11.96 5.07
N ASP A 111 -18.03 12.76 5.38
CA ASP A 111 -16.73 12.67 4.70
C ASP A 111 -15.62 12.06 5.55
N PHE A 112 -15.95 11.54 6.72
CA PHE A 112 -14.96 10.82 7.55
C PHE A 112 -14.61 9.49 6.90
N THR A 113 -13.34 9.10 6.99
CA THR A 113 -12.89 7.79 6.49
C THR A 113 -13.52 6.68 7.33
N ASP A 114 -14.02 5.65 6.66
CA ASP A 114 -14.50 4.44 7.33
C ASP A 114 -13.30 3.58 7.71
N ALA A 115 -12.66 3.91 8.83
CA ALA A 115 -11.48 3.20 9.31
C ALA A 115 -11.75 1.72 9.54
N SER A 116 -12.95 1.38 10.04
CA SER A 116 -13.35 -0.02 10.25
C SER A 116 -13.31 -0.83 8.96
N TRP A 117 -13.74 -0.24 7.85
CA TRP A 117 -13.71 -0.93 6.56
C TRP A 117 -12.27 -1.30 6.16
N TYR A 118 -11.32 -0.37 6.34
CA TYR A 118 -9.91 -0.64 6.03
C TYR A 118 -9.29 -1.65 6.98
N ILE A 119 -9.63 -1.58 8.27
CA ILE A 119 -9.16 -2.57 9.24
C ILE A 119 -9.66 -3.97 8.85
N GLU A 120 -10.94 -4.10 8.51
CA GLU A 120 -11.53 -5.38 8.12
C GLU A 120 -10.96 -5.92 6.81
N ASN A 121 -10.71 -5.05 5.83
CA ASN A 121 -10.30 -5.46 4.50
C ASN A 121 -8.78 -5.50 4.30
N ILE A 122 -8.00 -4.96 5.21
CA ILE A 122 -6.53 -4.98 5.15
C ILE A 122 -5.96 -5.70 6.37
N ALA A 123 -5.97 -5.05 7.54
CA ALA A 123 -5.28 -5.58 8.71
C ALA A 123 -5.80 -6.95 9.14
N ALA A 124 -7.11 -7.10 9.27
CA ALA A 124 -7.73 -8.38 9.66
C ALA A 124 -7.47 -9.47 8.62
N LYS A 125 -7.51 -9.12 7.33
CA LYS A 125 -7.23 -10.09 6.26
C LYS A 125 -5.76 -10.51 6.24
N LEU A 126 -4.84 -9.58 6.48
CA LEU A 126 -3.42 -9.92 6.59
C LEU A 126 -3.18 -10.91 7.73
N GLU A 127 -3.80 -10.66 8.89
CA GLU A 127 -3.71 -11.59 10.04
C GLU A 127 -4.24 -12.98 9.68
N GLU A 128 -5.32 -13.08 8.90
CA GLU A 128 -5.89 -14.35 8.47
C GLU A 128 -4.91 -15.21 7.67
N ILE A 129 -4.00 -14.60 6.92
CA ILE A 129 -3.00 -15.33 6.12
C ILE A 129 -1.65 -15.44 6.84
N GLY A 130 -1.61 -15.12 8.12
CA GLY A 130 -0.38 -15.22 8.93
C GLY A 130 0.55 -14.02 8.84
N CYS A 131 0.14 -12.95 8.17
CA CYS A 131 0.91 -11.71 8.12
C CYS A 131 0.54 -10.86 9.33
N THR A 132 1.34 -10.97 10.38
CA THR A 132 1.11 -10.25 11.63
C THR A 132 1.29 -8.74 11.43
N VAL A 133 0.28 -7.99 11.81
CA VAL A 133 0.34 -6.52 11.89
C VAL A 133 0.67 -6.17 13.33
N GLN A 134 1.94 -5.91 13.63
CA GLN A 134 2.42 -5.68 14.97
C GLN A 134 1.90 -4.38 15.57
N SER A 135 1.80 -3.35 14.74
CA SER A 135 1.20 -2.08 15.13
C SER A 135 0.53 -1.43 13.94
N MET A 136 -0.44 -0.58 14.23
CA MET A 136 -1.16 0.17 13.22
C MET A 136 -1.52 1.54 13.78
N GLU A 137 -1.17 2.59 13.05
CA GLU A 137 -1.54 3.96 13.38
C GLU A 137 -2.47 4.47 12.29
N TYR A 138 -3.49 5.21 12.70
CA TYR A 138 -4.44 5.83 11.80
C TYR A 138 -4.44 7.33 12.02
N SER A 139 -4.43 8.09 10.94
CA SER A 139 -4.56 9.55 11.02
C SER A 139 -5.50 10.05 9.93
N GLU A 140 -6.20 11.13 10.23
CA GLU A 140 -7.08 11.80 9.29
C GLU A 140 -6.93 13.30 9.48
N ILE A 141 -6.76 14.00 8.36
CA ILE A 141 -6.60 15.46 8.36
C ILE A 141 -7.49 16.07 7.29
N ILE A 142 -7.74 17.36 7.42
CA ILE A 142 -8.35 18.16 6.36
C ILE A 142 -7.20 18.70 5.52
N GLY A 143 -7.14 18.21 4.29
CA GLY A 143 -6.07 18.53 3.35
C GLY A 143 -6.31 19.77 2.51
#